data_8a9ce330b660d0659aad36ca13689ad8
#
_entry.id   8a9ce330b660d0659aad36ca13689ad8
#
_cell.length_a   1.000
_cell.length_b   1.000
_cell.length_c   1.000
_cell.angle_alpha   90.00
_cell.angle_beta   90.00
_cell.angle_gamma   90.00
#
_symmetry.space_group_name_H-M   'P 1'
#
loop_
_entity.id
_entity.type
_entity.pdbx_description
1 polymer ?
#
loop_
_entity_poly.entity_id
_entity_poly.type
_entity_poly.pdbx_seq_one_letter_code
_entity_poly.pdbx_strand_id
1 'polypeptide(L)'
;MRIYLIRHSMTKGNKEKRYIGTTDESLCREGIQLLEERKGMYPEVTYVYVSPMKRCVQTAEIIYPEMMKAGAYSCNEKLRECDFGLFENHNYIELSGCPEYQAWIDSGGKLPFPEGESREAFIRRTLEGFREVVRDAQAHDRETIAVVAHG
;
A
#
# COMPACT_ATOMS: atom_id res chain seq x y z
N MET A 1 1.68 -21.74 7.77
CA MET A 1 1.76 -20.27 7.88
C MET A 1 0.48 -19.63 7.36
N ARG A 2 -0.08 -18.67 8.07
CA ARG A 2 -1.26 -17.89 7.71
C ARG A 2 -0.84 -16.44 7.42
N ILE A 3 -1.29 -15.88 6.31
CA ILE A 3 -0.92 -14.53 5.86
C ILE A 3 -2.19 -13.71 5.71
N TYR A 4 -2.27 -12.58 6.37
CA TYR A 4 -3.34 -11.60 6.21
C TYR A 4 -2.84 -10.41 5.40
N LEU A 5 -3.48 -10.15 4.26
CA LEU A 5 -3.22 -8.98 3.44
C LEU A 5 -4.16 -7.87 3.87
N ILE A 6 -3.59 -6.74 4.29
CA ILE A 6 -4.34 -5.61 4.83
C ILE A 6 -4.01 -4.37 4.00
N ARG A 7 -5.05 -3.78 3.43
CA ARG A 7 -4.92 -2.48 2.78
C ARG A 7 -4.86 -1.37 3.82
N HIS A 8 -3.99 -0.37 3.62
CA HIS A 8 -3.98 0.83 4.45
C HIS A 8 -5.34 1.54 4.48
N SER A 9 -5.60 2.31 5.53
CA SER A 9 -6.83 3.10 5.65
C SER A 9 -6.78 4.35 4.77
N MET A 10 -7.85 5.13 4.82
CA MET A 10 -8.13 6.24 3.92
C MET A 10 -7.20 7.44 4.15
N THR A 11 -6.72 8.02 3.06
CA THR A 11 -6.00 9.28 3.01
C THR A 11 -6.88 10.37 2.40
N LYS A 12 -6.44 11.63 2.47
CA LYS A 12 -7.11 12.74 1.78
C LYS A 12 -7.16 12.49 0.27
N GLY A 13 -6.06 12.06 -0.32
CA GLY A 13 -5.99 11.75 -1.74
C GLY A 13 -6.95 10.64 -2.16
N ASN A 14 -7.15 9.61 -1.31
CA ASN A 14 -8.15 8.58 -1.57
C ASN A 14 -9.58 9.16 -1.60
N LYS A 15 -9.92 10.06 -0.67
CA LYS A 15 -11.23 10.75 -0.66
C LYS A 15 -11.45 11.56 -1.93
N GLU A 16 -10.41 12.20 -2.43
CA GLU A 16 -10.43 13.02 -3.65
C GLU A 16 -10.25 12.19 -4.93
N LYS A 17 -10.18 10.86 -4.81
CA LYS A 17 -9.95 9.92 -5.93
C LYS A 17 -8.70 10.22 -6.74
N ARG A 18 -7.63 10.63 -6.06
CA ARG A 18 -6.33 10.92 -6.66
C ARG A 18 -5.52 9.64 -6.84
N TYR A 19 -4.65 9.62 -7.83
CA TYR A 19 -3.61 8.61 -8.00
C TYR A 19 -2.54 8.84 -6.93
N ILE A 20 -2.55 8.05 -5.87
CA ILE A 20 -1.63 8.16 -4.74
C ILE A 20 -0.71 6.94 -4.71
N GLY A 21 0.45 7.06 -5.31
CA GLY A 21 1.47 6.02 -5.37
C GLY A 21 2.71 6.41 -4.57
N THR A 22 3.64 7.12 -5.21
CA THR A 22 4.87 7.64 -4.58
C THR A 22 4.60 8.82 -3.64
N THR A 23 3.46 9.48 -3.78
CA THR A 23 3.02 10.53 -2.86
C THR A 23 2.88 9.94 -1.45
N ASP A 24 3.70 10.40 -0.53
CA ASP A 24 3.80 9.85 0.82
C ASP A 24 2.94 10.66 1.82
N GLU A 25 1.63 10.55 1.68
CA GLU A 25 0.68 11.21 2.55
C GLU A 25 0.23 10.35 3.73
N SER A 26 -0.09 11.03 4.83
CA SER A 26 -0.64 10.43 6.04
C SER A 26 -2.10 10.04 5.88
N LEU A 27 -2.59 9.19 6.78
CA LEU A 27 -4.03 8.91 6.92
C LEU A 27 -4.79 10.21 7.23
N CYS A 28 -5.98 10.35 6.68
CA CYS A 28 -6.89 11.42 7.07
C CYS A 28 -7.59 11.08 8.40
N ARG A 29 -8.22 12.09 9.02
CA ARG A 29 -8.93 11.93 10.29
C ARG A 29 -9.96 10.80 10.25
N GLU A 30 -10.75 10.73 9.20
CA GLU A 30 -11.77 9.70 9.01
C GLU A 30 -11.16 8.31 8.85
N GLY A 31 -10.00 8.21 8.16
CA GLY A 31 -9.25 6.95 8.03
C GLY A 31 -8.72 6.45 9.37
N ILE A 32 -8.22 7.35 10.22
CA ILE A 32 -7.77 7.03 11.58
C ILE A 32 -8.97 6.58 12.43
N GLN A 33 -10.07 7.33 12.42
CA GLN A 33 -11.26 7.01 13.18
C GLN A 33 -11.80 5.62 12.82
N LEU A 34 -11.88 5.31 11.53
CA LEU A 34 -12.34 4.00 11.05
C LEU A 34 -11.50 2.84 11.60
N LEU A 35 -10.16 3.01 11.65
CA LEU A 35 -9.26 2.01 12.22
C LEU A 35 -9.46 1.87 13.72
N GLU A 36 -9.59 2.96 14.46
CA GLU A 36 -9.82 2.94 15.92
C GLU A 36 -11.11 2.21 16.27
N GLU A 37 -12.19 2.42 15.50
CA GLU A 37 -13.45 1.73 15.68
C GLU A 37 -13.39 0.23 15.39
N ARG A 38 -12.50 -0.18 14.48
CA ARG A 38 -12.43 -1.55 13.96
C ARG A 38 -11.20 -2.34 14.37
N LYS A 39 -10.27 -1.76 15.11
CA LYS A 39 -8.98 -2.41 15.42
C LYS A 39 -9.15 -3.77 16.09
N GLY A 40 -10.17 -3.98 16.92
CA GLY A 40 -10.46 -5.28 17.54
C GLY A 40 -10.99 -6.35 16.57
N MET A 41 -11.29 -6.00 15.33
CA MET A 41 -11.76 -6.94 14.29
C MET A 41 -10.61 -7.49 13.43
N TYR A 42 -9.41 -6.92 13.54
CA TYR A 42 -8.26 -7.42 12.82
C TYR A 42 -7.73 -8.70 13.47
N PRO A 43 -7.21 -9.64 12.66
CA PRO A 43 -6.72 -10.92 13.19
C PRO A 43 -5.48 -10.72 14.07
N GLU A 44 -5.32 -11.56 15.06
CA GLU A 44 -4.08 -11.64 15.83
C GLU A 44 -2.95 -12.19 14.97
N VAL A 45 -1.78 -11.57 15.07
CA VAL A 45 -0.59 -11.95 14.33
C VAL A 45 0.65 -11.92 15.23
N THR A 46 1.69 -12.64 14.83
CA THR A 46 2.96 -12.66 15.55
C THR A 46 4.01 -11.72 14.96
N TYR A 47 3.77 -11.23 13.75
CA TYR A 47 4.68 -10.32 13.06
C TYR A 47 3.99 -9.52 11.96
N VAL A 48 4.48 -8.30 11.68
CA VAL A 48 3.91 -7.39 10.67
C VAL A 48 4.96 -7.02 9.63
N TYR A 49 4.66 -7.23 8.37
CA TYR A 49 5.39 -6.67 7.25
C TYR A 49 4.62 -5.47 6.70
N VAL A 50 5.30 -4.39 6.42
CA VAL A 50 4.63 -3.14 6.07
C VAL A 50 5.32 -2.46 4.89
N SER A 51 4.51 -1.88 3.98
CA SER A 51 5.02 -0.92 3.00
C SER A 51 5.59 0.29 3.72
N PRO A 52 6.71 0.89 3.26
CA PRO A 52 7.34 2.02 3.92
C PRO A 52 6.51 3.32 3.87
N MET A 53 5.43 3.34 3.08
CA MET A 53 4.60 4.53 2.95
C MET A 53 3.88 4.86 4.27
N LYS A 54 3.86 6.15 4.64
CA LYS A 54 3.27 6.64 5.92
C LYS A 54 1.88 6.06 6.18
N ARG A 55 1.01 6.04 5.18
CA ARG A 55 -0.36 5.49 5.31
C ARG A 55 -0.40 4.03 5.73
N CYS A 56 0.57 3.23 5.30
CA CYS A 56 0.68 1.83 5.69
C CYS A 56 1.25 1.68 7.10
N VAL A 57 2.32 2.42 7.41
CA VAL A 57 2.93 2.41 8.75
C VAL A 57 1.93 2.87 9.81
N GLN A 58 1.23 3.98 9.58
CA GLN A 58 0.21 4.49 10.50
C GLN A 58 -0.95 3.50 10.68
N THR A 59 -1.38 2.83 9.60
CA THR A 59 -2.38 1.77 9.70
C THR A 59 -1.90 0.67 10.63
N ALA A 60 -0.67 0.15 10.42
CA ALA A 60 -0.08 -0.87 11.27
C ALA A 60 0.05 -0.44 12.73
N GLU A 61 0.48 0.80 12.98
CA GLU A 61 0.61 1.37 14.34
C GLU A 61 -0.73 1.41 15.10
N ILE A 62 -1.83 1.64 14.39
CA ILE A 62 -3.16 1.70 15.00
C ILE A 62 -3.72 0.30 15.26
N ILE A 63 -3.60 -0.63 14.29
CA ILE A 63 -4.23 -1.95 14.41
C ILE A 63 -3.36 -2.97 15.15
N TYR A 64 -2.02 -2.80 15.17
CA TYR A 64 -1.05 -3.68 15.83
C TYR A 64 -0.06 -2.90 16.71
N PRO A 65 -0.54 -2.04 17.62
CA PRO A 65 0.34 -1.14 18.38
C PRO A 65 1.41 -1.89 19.18
N GLU A 66 1.09 -3.04 19.74
CA GLU A 66 2.04 -3.81 20.56
C GLU A 66 3.17 -4.42 19.70
N MET A 67 2.83 -4.90 18.48
CA MET A 67 3.84 -5.42 17.55
C MET A 67 4.79 -4.31 17.10
N MET A 68 4.23 -3.14 16.75
CA MET A 68 5.01 -1.99 16.28
C MET A 68 5.93 -1.46 17.39
N LYS A 69 5.45 -1.34 18.63
CA LYS A 69 6.27 -0.91 19.79
C LYS A 69 7.36 -1.91 20.15
N ALA A 70 7.07 -3.20 20.06
CA ALA A 70 8.02 -4.26 20.33
C ALA A 70 9.06 -4.47 19.22
N GLY A 71 8.96 -3.77 18.08
CA GLY A 71 9.82 -3.99 16.93
C GLY A 71 9.56 -5.31 16.21
N ALA A 72 8.39 -5.93 16.45
CA ALA A 72 7.97 -7.16 15.77
C ALA A 72 7.38 -6.86 14.37
N TYR A 73 8.12 -6.07 13.60
CA TYR A 73 7.75 -5.72 12.23
C TYR A 73 8.98 -5.45 11.35
N SER A 74 8.79 -5.49 10.03
CA SER A 74 9.78 -5.05 9.04
C SER A 74 9.12 -4.26 7.92
N CYS A 75 9.80 -3.22 7.44
CA CYS A 75 9.45 -2.53 6.21
C CYS A 75 10.04 -3.25 5.00
N ASN A 76 9.29 -3.33 3.91
CA ASN A 76 9.79 -3.84 2.63
C ASN A 76 9.47 -2.84 1.52
N GLU A 77 10.51 -2.22 0.95
CA GLU A 77 10.43 -1.21 -0.12
C GLU A 77 9.70 -1.72 -1.37
N LYS A 78 9.77 -3.01 -1.65
CA LYS A 78 9.12 -3.62 -2.80
C LYS A 78 7.60 -3.72 -2.67
N LEU A 79 7.07 -3.52 -1.45
CA LEU A 79 5.63 -3.50 -1.19
C LEU A 79 4.99 -2.12 -1.39
N ARG A 80 5.75 -1.09 -1.76
CA ARG A 80 5.19 0.23 -2.03
C ARG A 80 4.20 0.21 -3.21
N GLU A 81 3.33 1.21 -3.26
CA GLU A 81 2.35 1.39 -4.33
C GLU A 81 3.04 1.62 -5.70
N CYS A 82 2.27 1.49 -6.75
CA CYS A 82 2.69 1.82 -8.10
C CYS A 82 3.13 3.29 -8.19
N ASP A 83 4.20 3.55 -8.93
CA ASP A 83 4.59 4.90 -9.33
C ASP A 83 3.69 5.34 -10.49
N PHE A 84 2.74 6.23 -10.21
CA PHE A 84 1.81 6.75 -11.20
C PHE A 84 2.39 7.89 -12.05
N GLY A 85 3.66 8.26 -11.85
CA GLY A 85 4.39 9.22 -12.66
C GLY A 85 3.66 10.55 -12.82
N LEU A 86 3.37 10.92 -14.07
CA LEU A 86 2.68 12.17 -14.39
C LEU A 86 1.29 12.29 -13.75
N PHE A 87 0.64 11.17 -13.43
CA PHE A 87 -0.70 11.18 -12.84
C PHE A 87 -0.69 11.29 -11.31
N GLU A 88 0.48 11.21 -10.67
CA GLU A 88 0.62 11.32 -9.22
C GLU A 88 -0.08 12.58 -8.67
N ASN A 89 -0.86 12.36 -7.61
CA ASN A 89 -1.59 13.39 -6.89
C ASN A 89 -2.60 14.19 -7.73
N HIS A 90 -3.07 13.62 -8.84
CA HIS A 90 -4.15 14.15 -9.66
C HIS A 90 -5.31 13.17 -9.70
N ASN A 91 -6.53 13.68 -9.87
CA ASN A 91 -7.70 12.85 -10.11
C ASN A 91 -8.11 12.91 -11.60
N TYR A 92 -9.09 12.09 -11.98
CA TYR A 92 -9.55 11.99 -13.36
C TYR A 92 -10.14 13.30 -13.91
N ILE A 93 -10.65 14.18 -13.02
CA ILE A 93 -11.19 15.50 -13.42
C ILE A 93 -10.04 16.42 -13.83
N GLU A 94 -9.00 16.48 -13.00
CA GLU A 94 -7.81 17.31 -13.24
C GLU A 94 -7.01 16.83 -14.46
N LEU A 95 -7.02 15.52 -14.70
CA LEU A 95 -6.36 14.91 -15.87
C LEU A 95 -7.21 14.98 -17.15
N SER A 96 -8.44 15.45 -17.06
CA SER A 96 -9.30 15.67 -18.22
C SER A 96 -8.65 16.66 -19.19
N GLY A 97 -8.55 16.26 -20.46
CA GLY A 97 -7.85 17.06 -21.50
C GLY A 97 -6.33 16.85 -21.56
N CYS A 98 -5.74 16.08 -20.65
CA CYS A 98 -4.35 15.65 -20.75
C CYS A 98 -4.21 14.57 -21.83
N PRO A 99 -3.43 14.79 -22.92
CA PRO A 99 -3.30 13.83 -24.01
C PRO A 99 -2.74 12.47 -23.56
N GLU A 100 -1.78 12.46 -22.63
CA GLU A 100 -1.16 11.25 -22.08
C GLU A 100 -2.16 10.43 -21.27
N TYR A 101 -3.05 11.11 -20.54
CA TYR A 101 -4.11 10.44 -19.79
C TYR A 101 -5.15 9.83 -20.71
N GLN A 102 -5.56 10.55 -21.77
CA GLN A 102 -6.48 10.02 -22.76
C GLN A 102 -5.90 8.80 -23.48
N ALA A 103 -4.63 8.87 -23.90
CA ALA A 103 -3.95 7.73 -24.51
C ALA A 103 -3.90 6.50 -23.58
N TRP A 104 -3.66 6.72 -22.28
CA TRP A 104 -3.66 5.65 -21.29
C TRP A 104 -5.06 5.03 -21.12
N ILE A 105 -6.11 5.84 -21.05
CA ILE A 105 -7.51 5.38 -21.02
C ILE A 105 -7.85 4.58 -22.28
N ASP A 106 -7.52 5.11 -23.46
CA ASP A 106 -7.81 4.46 -24.75
C ASP A 106 -7.12 3.11 -24.91
N SER A 107 -5.97 2.94 -24.25
CA SER A 107 -5.27 1.66 -24.19
C SER A 107 -5.91 0.63 -23.24
N GLY A 108 -6.94 1.02 -22.52
CA GLY A 108 -7.51 0.20 -21.44
C GLY A 108 -6.57 0.01 -20.26
N GLY A 109 -5.73 1.01 -19.97
CA GLY A 109 -4.75 0.97 -18.88
C GLY A 109 -3.55 0.06 -19.15
N LYS A 110 -3.28 -0.28 -20.41
CA LYS A 110 -2.16 -1.17 -20.79
C LYS A 110 -0.83 -0.44 -20.99
N LEU A 111 -0.88 0.85 -21.33
CA LEU A 111 0.34 1.65 -21.44
C LEU A 111 0.97 1.85 -20.07
N PRO A 112 2.30 1.98 -19.99
CA PRO A 112 2.97 2.44 -18.78
C PRO A 112 2.42 3.80 -18.33
N PHE A 113 2.46 4.06 -17.03
CA PHE A 113 2.20 5.41 -16.54
C PHE A 113 3.31 6.33 -17.06
N PRO A 114 2.97 7.45 -17.73
CA PRO A 114 3.98 8.39 -18.20
C PRO A 114 4.87 8.86 -17.05
N GLU A 115 6.20 8.78 -17.22
CA GLU A 115 7.20 9.08 -16.17
C GLU A 115 7.08 8.22 -14.90
N GLY A 116 6.39 7.08 -14.97
CA GLY A 116 6.15 6.17 -13.86
C GLY A 116 6.45 4.72 -14.19
N GLU A 117 5.83 3.80 -13.44
CA GLU A 117 6.00 2.36 -13.63
C GLU A 117 5.11 1.81 -14.73
N SER A 118 5.60 0.76 -15.40
CA SER A 118 4.75 -0.13 -16.18
C SER A 118 4.02 -1.11 -15.25
N ARG A 119 2.88 -1.63 -15.71
CA ARG A 119 2.12 -2.66 -14.99
C ARG A 119 2.99 -3.90 -14.70
N GLU A 120 3.77 -4.32 -15.68
CA GLU A 120 4.65 -5.49 -15.57
C GLU A 120 5.77 -5.27 -14.55
N ALA A 121 6.38 -4.08 -14.53
CA ALA A 121 7.41 -3.72 -13.56
C ALA A 121 6.84 -3.68 -12.13
N PHE A 122 5.66 -3.09 -11.95
CA PHE A 122 4.96 -3.04 -10.68
C PHE A 122 4.64 -4.46 -10.15
N ILE A 123 4.03 -5.30 -10.99
CA ILE A 123 3.70 -6.69 -10.63
C ILE A 123 4.96 -7.46 -10.25
N ARG A 124 6.01 -7.37 -11.04
CA ARG A 124 7.29 -8.06 -10.78
C ARG A 124 7.88 -7.65 -9.43
N ARG A 125 7.97 -6.35 -9.19
CA ARG A 125 8.50 -5.79 -7.93
C ARG A 125 7.68 -6.24 -6.73
N THR A 126 6.37 -6.15 -6.81
CA THR A 126 5.46 -6.52 -5.71
C THR A 126 5.53 -8.02 -5.40
N LEU A 127 5.56 -8.88 -6.43
CA LEU A 127 5.71 -10.32 -6.26
C LEU A 127 7.07 -10.68 -5.66
N GLU A 128 8.14 -9.99 -6.05
CA GLU A 128 9.45 -10.19 -5.45
C GLU A 128 9.45 -9.81 -3.96
N GLY A 129 8.88 -8.66 -3.61
CA GLY A 129 8.71 -8.23 -2.22
C GLY A 129 7.88 -9.22 -1.40
N PHE A 130 6.80 -9.74 -1.95
CA PHE A 130 5.99 -10.74 -1.28
C PHE A 130 6.74 -12.07 -1.07
N ARG A 131 7.53 -12.50 -2.04
CA ARG A 131 8.41 -13.69 -1.89
C ARG A 131 9.46 -13.50 -0.79
N GLU A 132 10.03 -12.30 -0.68
CA GLU A 132 10.95 -11.96 0.42
C GLU A 132 10.26 -12.07 1.78
N VAL A 133 9.05 -11.52 1.91
CA VAL A 133 8.22 -11.64 3.11
C VAL A 133 7.99 -13.11 3.49
N VAL A 134 7.60 -13.93 2.53
CA VAL A 134 7.34 -15.37 2.78
C VAL A 134 8.61 -16.10 3.22
N ARG A 135 9.75 -15.85 2.57
CA ARG A 135 11.03 -16.46 2.93
C ARG A 135 11.47 -16.07 4.34
N ASP A 136 11.38 -14.77 4.66
CA ASP A 136 11.76 -14.27 5.98
C ASP A 136 10.85 -14.84 7.08
N ALA A 137 9.53 -14.89 6.83
CA ALA A 137 8.59 -15.48 7.77
C ALA A 137 8.87 -16.98 8.01
N GLN A 138 9.18 -17.73 6.96
CA GLN A 138 9.53 -19.14 7.06
C GLN A 138 10.86 -19.34 7.81
N ALA A 139 11.88 -18.53 7.52
CA ALA A 139 13.17 -18.61 8.17
C ALA A 139 13.11 -18.33 9.69
N HIS A 140 12.08 -17.63 10.15
CA HIS A 140 11.86 -17.30 11.57
C HIS A 140 10.69 -18.06 12.19
N ASP A 141 10.18 -19.11 11.55
CA ASP A 141 9.07 -19.95 12.03
C ASP A 141 7.82 -19.14 12.44
N ARG A 142 7.52 -18.06 11.68
CA ARG A 142 6.36 -17.21 11.93
C ARG A 142 5.08 -17.87 11.38
N GLU A 143 4.20 -18.29 12.27
CA GLU A 143 2.99 -19.02 11.88
C GLU A 143 1.87 -18.11 11.34
N THR A 144 1.78 -16.88 11.85
CA THR A 144 0.71 -15.94 11.51
C THR A 144 1.27 -14.54 11.34
N ILE A 145 1.14 -13.98 10.16
CA ILE A 145 1.69 -12.67 9.80
C ILE A 145 0.64 -11.77 9.15
N ALA A 146 0.83 -10.46 9.30
CA ALA A 146 0.13 -9.45 8.51
C ALA A 146 1.07 -8.80 7.50
N VAL A 147 0.54 -8.48 6.33
CA VAL A 147 1.21 -7.64 5.33
C VAL A 147 0.33 -6.41 5.10
N VAL A 148 0.78 -5.26 5.58
CA VAL A 148 0.04 -4.00 5.44
C VAL A 148 0.60 -3.23 4.24
N ALA A 149 -0.19 -3.13 3.18
CA ALA A 149 0.24 -2.56 1.91
C ALA A 149 -0.92 -1.85 1.19
N HIS A 150 -0.90 -1.89 -0.11
CA HIS A 150 -1.83 -1.19 -1.01
C HIS A 150 -2.77 -2.18 -1.71
N GLY A 151 -3.81 -1.67 -2.33
CA GLY A 151 -4.80 -2.50 -3.02
C GLY A 151 -5.41 -1.85 -4.24
#